data_7a0c05ccff15d16237c79f1cb5687fbd
#
_entry.id   7a0c05ccff15d16237c79f1cb5687fbd
#
_cell.length_a   1.000
_cell.length_b   1.000
_cell.length_c   1.000
_cell.angle_alpha   90.00
_cell.angle_beta   90.00
_cell.angle_gamma   90.00
#
_symmetry.space_group_name_H-M   'P 1'
#
loop_
_entity.id
_entity.type
_entity.pdbx_description
1 polymer ?
#
loop_
_entity_poly.entity_id
_entity_poly.type
_entity_poly.pdbx_seq_one_letter_code
_entity_poly.pdbx_strand_id
1 'polypeptide(L)'
;MSKTTRRNFVVQSAAMLGAAKLLSADPLRASNLGVQLYTVRDTLLKDTAKDLKAIEEIGYKEVEVVYATLDAIWPVLQQTKLKAVSAHVDTAFFMQGGAKLDEAIGSLKQKGFSFIVLPYVPPSERGGADTFKHLADVLNKAGEKAKAAGLTCCYHNHAFEFEPLNGTTGLDIMLANTDKNLVHLELDIFWVSVAGHNPVELMKKYSNRIALLHLKDKAQGVPVQFNEKVEPSAFKEVGSGTIKIPEVLAAAKHIGVKNYFVEQDRTPGDPLVSLRESYKYLSGHFAT
;
A
#
# COMPACT_ATOMS: atom_id res chain seq x y z
N MET A 1 -18.72 62.55 57.05
CA MET A 1 -17.70 62.90 56.07
C MET A 1 -16.86 61.67 55.85
N SER A 2 -17.05 60.92 54.77
CA SER A 2 -16.24 59.77 54.46
C SER A 2 -16.04 59.74 52.94
N LYS A 3 -14.77 59.69 52.54
CA LYS A 3 -14.35 59.70 51.14
C LYS A 3 -14.37 58.28 50.58
N THR A 4 -15.14 58.10 49.58
CA THR A 4 -15.21 56.85 48.81
C THR A 4 -14.06 56.74 47.83
N THR A 5 -13.22 55.75 47.99
CA THR A 5 -12.13 55.43 47.05
C THR A 5 -12.58 54.43 46.02
N ARG A 6 -12.57 54.83 44.73
CA ARG A 6 -12.85 53.94 43.60
C ARG A 6 -11.63 53.06 43.34
N ARG A 7 -11.80 51.74 43.49
CA ARG A 7 -10.82 50.76 43.06
C ARG A 7 -11.11 50.42 41.59
N ASN A 8 -10.17 50.76 40.72
CA ASN A 8 -10.17 50.36 39.34
C ASN A 8 -9.91 48.83 39.25
N PHE A 9 -10.89 48.13 38.73
CA PHE A 9 -10.74 46.74 38.31
C PHE A 9 -10.13 46.73 36.90
N VAL A 10 -8.84 46.44 36.77
CA VAL A 10 -8.20 46.14 35.46
C VAL A 10 -8.46 44.67 35.16
N VAL A 11 -9.34 44.41 34.22
CA VAL A 11 -9.52 43.08 33.66
C VAL A 11 -8.40 42.86 32.66
N GLN A 12 -7.40 42.08 33.03
CA GLN A 12 -6.41 41.55 32.10
C GLN A 12 -7.06 40.39 31.32
N SER A 13 -7.49 40.67 30.12
CA SER A 13 -7.85 39.64 29.11
C SER A 13 -6.57 39.00 28.64
N ALA A 14 -6.18 37.84 29.19
CA ALA A 14 -5.17 37.00 28.63
C ALA A 14 -5.75 36.35 27.35
N ALA A 15 -5.39 36.90 26.21
CA ALA A 15 -5.59 36.25 24.92
C ALA A 15 -4.71 35.01 24.87
N MET A 16 -5.29 33.84 25.15
CA MET A 16 -4.65 32.57 24.78
C MET A 16 -4.69 32.44 23.24
N LEU A 17 -3.63 32.88 22.62
CA LEU A 17 -3.30 32.44 21.26
C LEU A 17 -2.95 30.94 21.35
N GLY A 18 -3.95 30.11 21.16
CA GLY A 18 -3.75 28.70 20.88
C GLY A 18 -3.01 28.60 19.56
N ALA A 19 -1.70 28.44 19.63
CA ALA A 19 -0.91 27.99 18.49
C ALA A 19 -1.41 26.60 18.14
N ALA A 20 -2.33 26.53 17.17
CA ALA A 20 -2.58 25.29 16.45
C ALA A 20 -1.23 24.84 15.90
N LYS A 21 -0.59 23.84 16.54
CA LYS A 21 0.49 23.10 15.92
C LYS A 21 -0.11 22.56 14.62
N LEU A 22 0.21 23.23 13.52
CA LEU A 22 0.15 22.62 12.21
C LEU A 22 1.02 21.37 12.37
N LEU A 23 0.36 20.21 12.45
CA LEU A 23 1.01 18.93 12.32
C LEU A 23 1.62 18.95 10.92
N SER A 24 2.87 19.39 10.82
CA SER A 24 3.64 19.19 9.60
C SER A 24 3.75 17.68 9.45
N ALA A 25 2.99 17.13 8.51
CA ALA A 25 3.16 15.71 8.18
C ALA A 25 4.65 15.48 7.92
N ASP A 26 5.19 14.43 8.54
CA ASP A 26 6.60 14.05 8.34
C ASP A 26 6.91 14.00 6.83
N PRO A 27 8.11 14.41 6.40
CA PRO A 27 8.49 14.31 5.01
C PRO A 27 8.39 12.85 4.55
N LEU A 28 8.02 12.63 3.29
CA LEU A 28 8.17 11.31 2.68
C LEU A 28 9.63 10.90 2.79
N ARG A 29 9.90 9.73 3.37
CA ARG A 29 11.28 9.28 3.59
C ARG A 29 11.70 8.31 2.50
N ALA A 30 12.84 8.54 1.88
CA ALA A 30 13.42 7.62 0.89
C ALA A 30 13.69 6.23 1.50
N SER A 31 13.87 6.14 2.83
CA SER A 31 14.02 4.86 3.55
C SER A 31 12.80 3.93 3.49
N ASN A 32 11.65 4.46 3.08
CA ASN A 32 10.38 3.73 3.01
C ASN A 32 9.91 3.51 1.55
N LEU A 33 10.78 3.80 0.58
CA LEU A 33 10.53 3.50 -0.83
C LEU A 33 11.08 2.12 -1.15
N GLY A 34 10.19 1.23 -1.51
CA GLY A 34 10.46 -0.18 -1.77
C GLY A 34 10.07 -0.62 -3.17
N VAL A 35 10.28 -1.91 -3.41
CA VAL A 35 9.89 -2.63 -4.63
C VAL A 35 9.06 -3.85 -4.24
N GLN A 36 7.94 -4.06 -4.94
CA GLN A 36 7.29 -5.37 -4.95
C GLN A 36 8.09 -6.29 -5.90
N LEU A 37 8.65 -7.37 -5.34
CA LEU A 37 9.56 -8.27 -6.06
C LEU A 37 8.88 -9.06 -7.18
N TYR A 38 7.56 -9.04 -7.27
CA TYR A 38 6.83 -9.58 -8.42
C TYR A 38 7.26 -8.91 -9.74
N THR A 39 7.72 -7.67 -9.69
CA THR A 39 8.27 -6.94 -10.84
C THR A 39 9.44 -7.68 -11.49
N VAL A 40 10.28 -8.32 -10.70
CA VAL A 40 11.46 -9.07 -11.14
C VAL A 40 11.27 -10.59 -11.11
N ARG A 41 10.02 -11.09 -11.00
CA ARG A 41 9.71 -12.53 -10.83
C ARG A 41 10.34 -13.46 -11.86
N ASP A 42 10.50 -12.99 -13.09
CA ASP A 42 11.00 -13.81 -14.19
C ASP A 42 12.54 -14.06 -14.09
N THR A 43 13.24 -13.24 -13.31
CA THR A 43 14.71 -13.31 -13.11
C THR A 43 15.09 -13.62 -11.68
N LEU A 44 14.30 -13.24 -10.70
CA LEU A 44 14.61 -13.29 -9.28
C LEU A 44 15.12 -14.67 -8.78
N LEU A 45 14.45 -15.75 -9.16
CA LEU A 45 14.88 -17.11 -8.76
C LEU A 45 15.98 -17.68 -9.63
N LYS A 46 16.32 -17.03 -10.75
CA LYS A 46 17.44 -17.44 -11.62
C LYS A 46 18.77 -16.88 -11.11
N ASP A 47 18.74 -15.65 -10.61
CA ASP A 47 19.91 -14.97 -10.02
C ASP A 47 19.46 -13.97 -8.95
N THR A 48 19.09 -14.51 -7.80
CA THR A 48 18.59 -13.73 -6.65
C THR A 48 19.59 -12.67 -6.19
N ALA A 49 20.89 -13.03 -6.19
CA ALA A 49 21.93 -12.13 -5.71
C ALA A 49 22.09 -10.91 -6.63
N LYS A 50 22.06 -11.13 -7.94
CA LYS A 50 22.10 -10.06 -8.93
C LYS A 50 20.93 -9.10 -8.79
N ASP A 51 19.70 -9.63 -8.74
CA ASP A 51 18.52 -8.81 -8.75
C ASP A 51 18.38 -8.00 -7.45
N LEU A 52 18.57 -8.63 -6.27
CA LEU A 52 18.48 -7.92 -5.00
C LEU A 52 19.60 -6.87 -4.85
N LYS A 53 20.82 -7.19 -5.28
CA LYS A 53 21.92 -6.23 -5.27
C LYS A 53 21.64 -5.05 -6.21
N ALA A 54 21.12 -5.30 -7.39
CA ALA A 54 20.76 -4.24 -8.34
C ALA A 54 19.65 -3.33 -7.79
N ILE A 55 18.63 -3.89 -7.13
CA ILE A 55 17.56 -3.11 -6.45
C ILE A 55 18.16 -2.24 -5.35
N GLU A 56 19.06 -2.77 -4.52
CA GLU A 56 19.78 -2.00 -3.50
C GLU A 56 20.62 -0.87 -4.11
N GLU A 57 21.37 -1.17 -5.19
CA GLU A 57 22.24 -0.20 -5.89
C GLU A 57 21.43 0.89 -6.61
N ILE A 58 20.23 0.60 -7.10
CA ILE A 58 19.29 1.61 -7.62
C ILE A 58 18.94 2.63 -6.54
N GLY A 59 18.84 2.20 -5.28
CA GLY A 59 18.59 3.07 -4.14
C GLY A 59 17.37 2.70 -3.30
N TYR A 60 16.56 1.73 -3.70
CA TYR A 60 15.45 1.22 -2.92
C TYR A 60 15.93 0.72 -1.55
N LYS A 61 15.06 0.79 -0.54
CA LYS A 61 15.40 0.45 0.84
C LYS A 61 14.53 -0.66 1.41
N GLU A 62 13.36 -0.85 0.85
CA GLU A 62 12.42 -1.86 1.29
C GLU A 62 12.04 -2.79 0.14
N VAL A 63 11.60 -3.99 0.49
CA VAL A 63 10.98 -4.90 -0.46
C VAL A 63 9.69 -5.46 0.12
N GLU A 64 8.75 -5.65 -0.77
CA GLU A 64 7.61 -6.51 -0.56
C GLU A 64 7.84 -7.81 -1.33
N VAL A 65 7.62 -8.94 -0.68
CA VAL A 65 7.95 -10.25 -1.23
C VAL A 65 6.68 -11.02 -1.62
N VAL A 66 6.81 -11.90 -2.58
CA VAL A 66 5.82 -12.98 -2.78
C VAL A 66 6.18 -14.12 -1.82
N TYR A 67 5.31 -14.43 -0.87
CA TYR A 67 5.59 -15.37 0.22
C TYR A 67 6.07 -16.74 -0.28
N ALA A 68 5.52 -17.23 -1.38
CA ALA A 68 5.95 -18.50 -1.97
C ALA A 68 7.44 -18.55 -2.38
N THR A 69 8.08 -17.40 -2.60
CA THR A 69 9.51 -17.32 -2.93
C THR A 69 10.39 -16.98 -1.73
N LEU A 70 9.78 -16.63 -0.59
CA LEU A 70 10.48 -16.05 0.55
C LEU A 70 11.63 -16.92 1.04
N ASP A 71 11.41 -18.19 1.27
CA ASP A 71 12.46 -19.07 1.84
C ASP A 71 13.63 -19.27 0.88
N ALA A 72 13.37 -19.27 -0.44
CA ALA A 72 14.41 -19.36 -1.46
C ALA A 72 15.28 -18.10 -1.52
N ILE A 73 14.70 -16.92 -1.36
CA ILE A 73 15.43 -15.64 -1.49
C ILE A 73 16.00 -15.15 -0.15
N TRP A 74 15.48 -15.63 0.98
CA TRP A 74 15.77 -15.10 2.32
C TRP A 74 17.27 -15.09 2.67
N PRO A 75 18.04 -16.18 2.44
CA PRO A 75 19.47 -16.18 2.76
C PRO A 75 20.27 -15.11 2.02
N VAL A 76 19.87 -14.78 0.78
CA VAL A 76 20.51 -13.74 -0.03
C VAL A 76 20.03 -12.36 0.40
N LEU A 77 18.72 -12.20 0.65
CA LEU A 77 18.14 -10.94 1.09
C LEU A 77 18.78 -10.43 2.39
N GLN A 78 19.07 -11.34 3.33
CA GLN A 78 19.78 -11.01 4.58
C GLN A 78 21.22 -10.49 4.37
N GLN A 79 21.82 -10.69 3.20
CA GLN A 79 23.15 -10.18 2.86
C GLN A 79 23.10 -8.78 2.22
N THR A 80 21.91 -8.25 1.97
CA THR A 80 21.68 -6.90 1.44
C THR A 80 21.29 -5.94 2.58
N LYS A 81 21.20 -4.64 2.26
CA LYS A 81 20.63 -3.63 3.16
C LYS A 81 19.13 -3.43 2.96
N LEU A 82 18.52 -4.20 2.06
CA LEU A 82 17.09 -4.16 1.83
C LEU A 82 16.32 -4.72 3.02
N LYS A 83 15.25 -4.05 3.42
CA LYS A 83 14.37 -4.52 4.48
C LYS A 83 13.12 -5.16 3.87
N ALA A 84 12.89 -6.42 4.15
CA ALA A 84 11.61 -7.05 3.84
C ALA A 84 10.57 -6.63 4.89
N VAL A 85 9.59 -5.85 4.48
CA VAL A 85 8.61 -5.27 5.42
C VAL A 85 7.19 -5.78 5.17
N SER A 86 6.88 -6.22 3.96
CA SER A 86 5.55 -6.70 3.54
C SER A 86 5.65 -7.96 2.71
N ALA A 87 4.60 -8.80 2.77
CA ALA A 87 4.52 -10.04 2.01
C ALA A 87 3.14 -10.26 1.41
N HIS A 88 3.08 -10.49 0.11
CA HIS A 88 1.93 -11.04 -0.60
C HIS A 88 1.84 -12.55 -0.32
N VAL A 89 0.83 -12.96 0.43
CA VAL A 89 0.63 -14.36 0.82
C VAL A 89 -0.51 -14.95 0.00
N ASP A 90 -0.35 -16.20 -0.40
CA ASP A 90 -1.30 -16.93 -1.24
C ASP A 90 -2.75 -16.77 -0.72
N THR A 91 -3.65 -16.38 -1.61
CA THR A 91 -5.07 -16.19 -1.33
C THR A 91 -5.71 -17.43 -0.71
N ALA A 92 -5.29 -18.62 -1.15
CA ALA A 92 -5.81 -19.88 -0.60
C ALA A 92 -5.50 -20.04 0.89
N PHE A 93 -4.41 -19.47 1.39
CA PHE A 93 -4.10 -19.52 2.83
C PHE A 93 -5.09 -18.67 3.62
N PHE A 94 -5.46 -17.51 3.11
CA PHE A 94 -6.48 -16.66 3.70
C PHE A 94 -7.86 -17.32 3.63
N MET A 95 -8.27 -17.80 2.46
CA MET A 95 -9.61 -18.38 2.23
C MET A 95 -9.85 -19.63 3.05
N GLN A 96 -8.85 -20.49 3.18
CA GLN A 96 -8.93 -21.71 3.99
C GLN A 96 -8.74 -21.42 5.49
N GLY A 97 -7.98 -20.37 5.83
CA GLY A 97 -7.56 -20.12 7.21
C GLY A 97 -6.70 -21.27 7.75
N GLY A 98 -6.68 -21.47 9.06
CA GLY A 98 -6.04 -22.62 9.67
C GLY A 98 -4.51 -22.64 9.58
N ALA A 99 -3.91 -23.84 9.57
CA ALA A 99 -2.48 -24.05 9.81
C ALA A 99 -1.55 -23.33 8.84
N LYS A 100 -1.88 -23.27 7.54
CA LYS A 100 -1.02 -22.60 6.54
C LYS A 100 -0.96 -21.09 6.73
N LEU A 101 -2.09 -20.47 7.07
CA LEU A 101 -2.10 -19.03 7.38
C LEU A 101 -1.34 -18.76 8.70
N ASP A 102 -1.53 -19.61 9.71
CA ASP A 102 -0.85 -19.49 11.00
C ASP A 102 0.67 -19.66 10.85
N GLU A 103 1.12 -20.61 10.03
CA GLU A 103 2.53 -20.80 9.67
C GLU A 103 3.10 -19.58 8.93
N ALA A 104 2.38 -19.05 7.94
CA ALA A 104 2.81 -17.86 7.22
C ALA A 104 2.95 -16.66 8.16
N ILE A 105 1.96 -16.40 9.02
CA ILE A 105 2.00 -15.32 10.02
C ILE A 105 3.20 -15.53 10.97
N GLY A 106 3.42 -16.75 11.45
CA GLY A 106 4.54 -17.08 12.33
C GLY A 106 5.90 -16.85 11.68
N SER A 107 6.05 -17.31 10.43
CA SER A 107 7.28 -17.11 9.63
C SER A 107 7.57 -15.62 9.40
N LEU A 108 6.55 -14.85 8.98
CA LEU A 108 6.71 -13.40 8.74
C LEU A 108 7.08 -12.66 10.03
N LYS A 109 6.43 -12.97 11.15
CA LYS A 109 6.78 -12.40 12.46
C LYS A 109 8.23 -12.70 12.83
N GLN A 110 8.66 -13.96 12.69
CA GLN A 110 10.02 -14.37 13.03
C GLN A 110 11.07 -13.67 12.19
N LYS A 111 10.75 -13.40 10.91
CA LYS A 111 11.63 -12.70 9.97
C LYS A 111 11.54 -11.17 10.08
N GLY A 112 10.70 -10.62 10.98
CA GLY A 112 10.62 -9.19 11.26
C GLY A 112 9.78 -8.37 10.28
N PHE A 113 8.86 -9.01 9.56
CA PHE A 113 7.90 -8.30 8.71
C PHE A 113 6.92 -7.47 9.54
N SER A 114 6.32 -6.47 8.91
CA SER A 114 5.29 -5.61 9.50
C SER A 114 3.91 -5.87 8.91
N PHE A 115 3.85 -6.36 7.69
CA PHE A 115 2.60 -6.50 6.94
C PHE A 115 2.44 -7.91 6.34
N ILE A 116 1.20 -8.38 6.32
CA ILE A 116 0.74 -9.54 5.57
C ILE A 116 -0.40 -9.10 4.67
N VAL A 117 -0.31 -9.39 3.38
CA VAL A 117 -1.23 -8.89 2.36
C VAL A 117 -1.93 -10.04 1.66
N LEU A 118 -3.27 -9.97 1.55
CA LEU A 118 -4.03 -10.77 0.59
C LEU A 118 -3.96 -10.05 -0.77
N PRO A 119 -3.20 -10.61 -1.75
CA PRO A 119 -2.81 -9.84 -2.93
C PRO A 119 -3.82 -9.88 -4.07
N TYR A 120 -4.70 -10.88 -4.11
CA TYR A 120 -5.50 -11.15 -5.29
C TYR A 120 -6.63 -12.13 -5.00
N VAL A 121 -7.79 -11.93 -5.59
CA VAL A 121 -8.88 -12.92 -5.58
C VAL A 121 -9.03 -13.47 -6.99
N PRO A 122 -8.87 -14.79 -7.19
CA PRO A 122 -8.96 -15.38 -8.53
C PRO A 122 -10.38 -15.24 -9.11
N PRO A 123 -10.54 -15.12 -10.43
CA PRO A 123 -11.85 -14.92 -11.06
C PRO A 123 -12.91 -15.94 -10.68
N SER A 124 -12.50 -17.18 -10.40
CA SER A 124 -13.40 -18.27 -9.96
C SER A 124 -14.00 -18.05 -8.57
N GLU A 125 -13.39 -17.17 -7.77
CA GLU A 125 -13.81 -16.85 -6.40
C GLU A 125 -14.45 -15.46 -6.31
N ARG A 126 -14.65 -14.78 -7.45
CA ARG A 126 -15.33 -13.48 -7.56
C ARG A 126 -16.82 -13.67 -7.77
N GLY A 127 -17.60 -12.71 -7.29
CA GLY A 127 -19.06 -12.76 -7.43
C GLY A 127 -19.72 -11.47 -6.98
N GLY A 128 -20.98 -11.57 -6.57
CA GLY A 128 -21.79 -10.45 -6.10
C GLY A 128 -21.45 -10.01 -4.66
N ALA A 129 -22.38 -9.24 -4.09
CA ALA A 129 -22.21 -8.63 -2.76
C ALA A 129 -21.83 -9.64 -1.65
N ASP A 130 -22.41 -10.85 -1.70
CA ASP A 130 -22.15 -11.84 -0.65
C ASP A 130 -20.74 -12.42 -0.70
N THR A 131 -20.11 -12.46 -1.88
CA THR A 131 -18.70 -12.83 -2.02
C THR A 131 -17.80 -11.81 -1.33
N PHE A 132 -18.07 -10.51 -1.49
CA PHE A 132 -17.28 -9.47 -0.82
C PHE A 132 -17.52 -9.41 0.70
N LYS A 133 -18.73 -9.76 1.18
CA LYS A 133 -18.98 -9.94 2.62
C LYS A 133 -18.22 -11.14 3.18
N HIS A 134 -18.24 -12.27 2.44
CA HIS A 134 -17.44 -13.45 2.83
C HIS A 134 -15.94 -13.14 2.87
N LEU A 135 -15.43 -12.41 1.87
CA LEU A 135 -14.04 -11.95 1.85
C LEU A 135 -13.71 -11.07 3.06
N ALA A 136 -14.65 -10.20 3.47
CA ALA A 136 -14.50 -9.39 4.66
C ALA A 136 -14.41 -10.22 5.95
N ASP A 137 -15.21 -11.28 6.07
CA ASP A 137 -15.15 -12.21 7.21
C ASP A 137 -13.81 -12.96 7.26
N VAL A 138 -13.30 -13.38 6.09
CA VAL A 138 -11.98 -14.01 5.96
C VAL A 138 -10.87 -13.05 6.40
N LEU A 139 -10.92 -11.81 5.91
CA LEU A 139 -9.94 -10.79 6.26
C LEU A 139 -9.99 -10.39 7.73
N ASN A 140 -11.18 -10.29 8.34
CA ASN A 140 -11.32 -10.02 9.78
C ASN A 140 -10.63 -11.10 10.61
N LYS A 141 -10.88 -12.38 10.31
CA LYS A 141 -10.24 -13.52 10.99
C LYS A 141 -8.73 -13.53 10.82
N ALA A 142 -8.25 -13.26 9.60
CA ALA A 142 -6.82 -13.14 9.32
C ALA A 142 -6.21 -11.93 10.05
N GLY A 143 -6.92 -10.81 10.09
CA GLY A 143 -6.53 -9.59 10.79
C GLY A 143 -6.39 -9.78 12.31
N GLU A 144 -7.29 -10.53 12.94
CA GLU A 144 -7.17 -10.89 14.36
C GLU A 144 -5.87 -11.67 14.64
N LYS A 145 -5.58 -12.68 13.82
CA LYS A 145 -4.36 -13.50 13.93
C LYS A 145 -3.10 -12.67 13.67
N ALA A 146 -3.11 -11.88 12.60
CA ALA A 146 -1.99 -10.99 12.24
C ALA A 146 -1.70 -10.00 13.36
N LYS A 147 -2.73 -9.33 13.89
CA LYS A 147 -2.61 -8.37 15.00
C LYS A 147 -2.07 -9.01 16.28
N ALA A 148 -2.54 -10.21 16.63
CA ALA A 148 -2.01 -10.97 17.77
C ALA A 148 -0.51 -11.31 17.59
N ALA A 149 -0.05 -11.47 16.36
CA ALA A 149 1.35 -11.66 16.01
C ALA A 149 2.16 -10.36 15.90
N GLY A 150 1.52 -9.19 15.94
CA GLY A 150 2.16 -7.88 15.76
C GLY A 150 2.30 -7.47 14.31
N LEU A 151 1.58 -8.12 13.38
CA LEU A 151 1.51 -7.76 11.97
C LEU A 151 0.24 -6.98 11.66
N THR A 152 0.29 -6.17 10.60
CA THR A 152 -0.88 -5.51 10.02
C THR A 152 -1.37 -6.31 8.82
N CYS A 153 -2.67 -6.67 8.82
CA CYS A 153 -3.30 -7.36 7.69
C CYS A 153 -3.80 -6.33 6.67
N CYS A 154 -3.42 -6.54 5.41
CA CYS A 154 -3.83 -5.67 4.31
C CYS A 154 -4.52 -6.48 3.20
N TYR A 155 -5.36 -5.78 2.43
CA TYR A 155 -5.93 -6.23 1.17
C TYR A 155 -5.40 -5.36 0.04
N HIS A 156 -4.89 -6.00 -1.02
CA HIS A 156 -4.43 -5.32 -2.24
C HIS A 156 -5.53 -5.35 -3.29
N ASN A 157 -5.95 -4.18 -3.75
CA ASN A 157 -7.00 -4.08 -4.76
C ASN A 157 -6.49 -4.25 -6.20
N HIS A 158 -7.37 -4.79 -7.03
CA HIS A 158 -7.28 -4.73 -8.48
C HIS A 158 -8.41 -3.86 -9.05
N ALA A 159 -8.74 -4.05 -10.34
CA ALA A 159 -9.82 -3.29 -10.98
C ALA A 159 -11.21 -3.87 -10.72
N PHE A 160 -11.32 -5.18 -10.52
CA PHE A 160 -12.62 -5.87 -10.43
C PHE A 160 -13.45 -5.46 -9.20
N GLU A 161 -12.80 -5.03 -8.12
CA GLU A 161 -13.50 -4.59 -6.92
C GLU A 161 -14.28 -3.30 -7.12
N PHE A 162 -13.98 -2.57 -8.18
CA PHE A 162 -14.63 -1.32 -8.54
C PHE A 162 -15.80 -1.50 -9.53
N GLU A 163 -16.04 -2.71 -10.01
CA GLU A 163 -17.18 -2.97 -10.86
C GLU A 163 -18.49 -2.55 -10.17
N PRO A 164 -19.36 -1.77 -10.84
CA PRO A 164 -20.62 -1.31 -10.25
C PRO A 164 -21.50 -2.49 -9.81
N LEU A 165 -21.93 -2.47 -8.55
CA LEU A 165 -22.71 -3.51 -7.93
C LEU A 165 -23.89 -2.90 -7.15
N ASN A 166 -25.06 -2.78 -7.82
CA ASN A 166 -26.28 -2.24 -7.20
C ASN A 166 -26.10 -0.87 -6.50
N GLY A 167 -25.40 0.07 -7.17
CA GLY A 167 -25.16 1.43 -6.66
C GLY A 167 -23.97 1.56 -5.71
N THR A 168 -23.21 0.51 -5.50
CA THR A 168 -21.97 0.47 -4.70
C THR A 168 -20.87 -0.28 -5.47
N THR A 169 -19.77 -0.62 -4.82
CA THR A 169 -18.68 -1.42 -5.38
C THR A 169 -18.33 -2.56 -4.43
N GLY A 170 -17.66 -3.60 -4.97
CA GLY A 170 -17.16 -4.70 -4.14
C GLY A 170 -16.20 -4.22 -3.04
N LEU A 171 -15.32 -3.26 -3.37
CA LEU A 171 -14.41 -2.64 -2.40
C LEU A 171 -15.18 -1.95 -1.26
N ASP A 172 -16.22 -1.19 -1.59
CA ASP A 172 -17.07 -0.52 -0.59
C ASP A 172 -17.73 -1.53 0.35
N ILE A 173 -18.30 -2.62 -0.22
CA ILE A 173 -18.95 -3.68 0.55
C ILE A 173 -17.94 -4.35 1.48
N MET A 174 -16.78 -4.74 0.97
CA MET A 174 -15.73 -5.39 1.75
C MET A 174 -15.28 -4.49 2.91
N LEU A 175 -14.97 -3.22 2.63
CA LEU A 175 -14.51 -2.29 3.65
C LEU A 175 -15.57 -1.94 4.70
N ALA A 176 -16.84 -1.90 4.31
CA ALA A 176 -17.95 -1.67 5.24
C ALA A 176 -18.17 -2.86 6.20
N ASN A 177 -17.75 -4.07 5.81
CA ASN A 177 -17.89 -5.29 6.60
C ASN A 177 -16.57 -5.74 7.28
N THR A 178 -15.48 -4.99 7.14
CA THR A 178 -14.22 -5.28 7.85
C THR A 178 -14.01 -4.32 9.03
N ASP A 179 -13.46 -4.86 10.13
CA ASP A 179 -13.01 -4.02 11.25
C ASP A 179 -11.81 -3.18 10.82
N LYS A 180 -11.94 -1.86 10.94
CA LYS A 180 -10.91 -0.88 10.58
C LYS A 180 -9.62 -0.97 11.39
N ASN A 181 -9.65 -1.66 12.53
CA ASN A 181 -8.48 -1.88 13.38
C ASN A 181 -7.78 -3.22 13.10
N LEU A 182 -8.36 -4.03 12.24
CA LEU A 182 -7.84 -5.36 11.87
C LEU A 182 -7.40 -5.42 10.42
N VAL A 183 -8.13 -4.77 9.51
CA VAL A 183 -7.92 -4.85 8.07
C VAL A 183 -7.66 -3.49 7.48
N HIS A 184 -6.57 -3.38 6.73
CA HIS A 184 -6.17 -2.17 6.02
C HIS A 184 -6.11 -2.40 4.52
N LEU A 185 -5.90 -1.33 3.76
CA LEU A 185 -5.65 -1.39 2.32
C LEU A 185 -4.16 -1.23 2.02
N GLU A 186 -3.71 -2.02 1.11
CA GLU A 186 -2.61 -1.72 0.23
C GLU A 186 -3.21 -1.19 -1.07
N LEU A 187 -3.26 0.13 -1.21
CA LEU A 187 -3.94 0.75 -2.34
C LEU A 187 -3.05 0.73 -3.59
N ASP A 188 -3.50 0.04 -4.62
CA ASP A 188 -2.86 0.06 -5.94
C ASP A 188 -3.48 1.13 -6.82
N ILE A 189 -2.72 2.18 -7.11
CA ILE A 189 -3.19 3.36 -7.85
C ILE A 189 -3.41 3.10 -9.35
N PHE A 190 -2.70 2.12 -9.93
CA PHE A 190 -2.86 1.73 -11.32
C PHE A 190 -4.23 1.08 -11.54
N TRP A 191 -4.56 0.08 -10.72
CA TRP A 191 -5.83 -0.63 -10.85
C TRP A 191 -7.02 0.24 -10.51
N VAL A 192 -6.89 1.15 -9.54
CA VAL A 192 -7.86 2.23 -9.30
C VAL A 192 -8.09 3.05 -10.57
N SER A 193 -7.00 3.44 -11.25
CA SER A 193 -7.07 4.26 -12.46
C SER A 193 -7.56 3.50 -13.69
N VAL A 194 -7.30 2.18 -13.78
CA VAL A 194 -7.85 1.29 -14.81
C VAL A 194 -9.36 1.17 -14.65
N ALA A 195 -9.85 1.08 -13.42
CA ALA A 195 -11.29 1.08 -13.11
C ALA A 195 -11.97 2.44 -13.29
N GLY A 196 -11.26 3.47 -13.76
CA GLY A 196 -11.81 4.79 -14.02
C GLY A 196 -11.98 5.69 -12.79
N HIS A 197 -11.42 5.28 -11.64
CA HIS A 197 -11.48 6.06 -10.41
C HIS A 197 -10.22 6.93 -10.22
N ASN A 198 -10.35 7.97 -9.40
CA ASN A 198 -9.23 8.82 -9.01
C ASN A 198 -8.61 8.31 -7.70
N PRO A 199 -7.32 7.92 -7.68
CA PRO A 199 -6.66 7.44 -6.47
C PRO A 199 -6.71 8.44 -5.31
N VAL A 200 -6.59 9.75 -5.58
CA VAL A 200 -6.63 10.79 -4.55
C VAL A 200 -8.01 10.87 -3.87
N GLU A 201 -9.08 10.73 -4.64
CA GLU A 201 -10.44 10.70 -4.08
C GLU A 201 -10.67 9.46 -3.21
N LEU A 202 -10.16 8.30 -3.64
CA LEU A 202 -10.21 7.10 -2.80
C LEU A 202 -9.38 7.23 -1.52
N MET A 203 -8.21 7.88 -1.59
CA MET A 203 -7.41 8.16 -0.40
C MET A 203 -8.15 9.07 0.58
N LYS A 204 -8.91 10.06 0.11
CA LYS A 204 -9.76 10.89 0.97
C LYS A 204 -10.89 10.05 1.60
N LYS A 205 -11.56 9.23 0.78
CA LYS A 205 -12.68 8.38 1.21
C LYS A 205 -12.26 7.37 2.27
N TYR A 206 -11.10 6.76 2.11
CA TYR A 206 -10.59 5.67 2.96
C TYR A 206 -9.34 6.06 3.75
N SER A 207 -9.21 7.32 4.14
CA SER A 207 -7.97 7.88 4.72
C SER A 207 -7.46 7.14 5.95
N ASN A 208 -8.32 6.51 6.73
CA ASN A 208 -7.98 5.74 7.94
C ASN A 208 -7.85 4.23 7.69
N ARG A 209 -7.87 3.80 6.43
CA ARG A 209 -7.81 2.39 6.04
C ARG A 209 -6.55 2.04 5.25
N ILE A 210 -5.87 3.01 4.66
CA ILE A 210 -4.73 2.79 3.78
C ILE A 210 -3.44 2.76 4.59
N ALA A 211 -2.78 1.60 4.60
CA ALA A 211 -1.50 1.38 5.28
C ALA A 211 -0.32 1.38 4.31
N LEU A 212 -0.52 0.85 3.12
CA LEU A 212 0.49 0.66 2.09
C LEU A 212 0.02 1.23 0.75
N LEU A 213 0.95 1.56 -0.12
CA LEU A 213 0.66 2.09 -1.44
C LEU A 213 1.52 1.41 -2.50
N HIS A 214 0.87 0.83 -3.53
CA HIS A 214 1.54 0.43 -4.75
C HIS A 214 1.59 1.60 -5.73
N LEU A 215 2.80 1.97 -6.10
CA LEU A 215 3.09 3.00 -7.10
C LEU A 215 3.34 2.30 -8.44
N LYS A 216 2.32 2.32 -9.28
CA LYS A 216 2.35 1.89 -10.69
C LYS A 216 1.83 3.04 -11.54
N ASP A 217 2.30 3.20 -12.78
CA ASP A 217 1.78 4.24 -13.66
C ASP A 217 1.13 3.65 -14.91
N LYS A 218 0.20 4.40 -15.48
CA LYS A 218 -0.73 3.96 -16.52
C LYS A 218 -0.53 4.75 -17.81
N ALA A 219 -0.41 4.04 -18.94
CA ALA A 219 -0.35 4.64 -20.25
C ALA A 219 -1.64 5.44 -20.57
N GLN A 220 -1.50 6.42 -21.46
CA GLN A 220 -2.64 7.13 -22.00
C GLN A 220 -3.49 6.21 -22.89
N GLY A 221 -4.81 6.41 -22.87
CA GLY A 221 -5.73 5.70 -23.75
C GLY A 221 -6.11 4.29 -23.28
N VAL A 222 -5.64 3.83 -22.11
CA VAL A 222 -6.12 2.57 -21.52
C VAL A 222 -7.61 2.71 -21.18
N PRO A 223 -8.49 1.87 -21.76
CA PRO A 223 -9.92 1.94 -21.52
C PRO A 223 -10.26 1.58 -20.07
N VAL A 224 -11.38 2.13 -19.59
CA VAL A 224 -11.94 1.72 -18.29
C VAL A 224 -12.40 0.28 -18.38
N GLN A 225 -11.95 -0.53 -17.43
CA GLN A 225 -12.37 -1.94 -17.33
C GLN A 225 -12.26 -2.45 -15.88
N PHE A 226 -12.97 -3.54 -15.59
CA PHE A 226 -13.05 -4.14 -14.27
C PHE A 226 -12.45 -5.56 -14.25
N ASN A 227 -11.32 -5.72 -14.92
CA ASN A 227 -10.56 -6.97 -14.96
C ASN A 227 -9.08 -6.66 -15.22
N GLU A 228 -8.22 -7.67 -15.11
CA GLU A 228 -6.77 -7.53 -15.26
C GLU A 228 -6.27 -7.80 -16.70
N LYS A 229 -7.18 -7.89 -17.67
CA LYS A 229 -6.82 -8.12 -19.08
C LYS A 229 -6.43 -6.79 -19.76
N VAL A 230 -5.37 -6.18 -19.27
CA VAL A 230 -4.77 -4.99 -19.87
C VAL A 230 -3.58 -5.38 -20.75
N GLU A 231 -3.39 -4.63 -21.82
CA GLU A 231 -2.22 -4.83 -22.69
C GLU A 231 -0.92 -4.56 -21.92
N PRO A 232 0.17 -5.28 -22.20
CA PRO A 232 1.46 -5.04 -21.54
C PRO A 232 1.93 -3.59 -21.63
N SER A 233 1.62 -2.88 -22.71
CA SER A 233 1.94 -1.48 -22.93
C SER A 233 1.15 -0.49 -22.06
N ALA A 234 0.13 -0.99 -21.35
CA ALA A 234 -0.63 -0.19 -20.38
C ALA A 234 0.20 0.19 -19.14
N PHE A 235 1.16 -0.65 -18.78
CA PHE A 235 2.05 -0.38 -17.66
C PHE A 235 3.17 0.56 -18.07
N LYS A 236 3.43 1.57 -17.24
CA LYS A 236 4.49 2.55 -17.42
C LYS A 236 5.34 2.66 -16.16
N GLU A 237 6.58 3.05 -16.36
CA GLU A 237 7.45 3.50 -15.30
C GLU A 237 6.82 4.67 -14.55
N VAL A 238 6.93 4.69 -13.23
CA VAL A 238 6.33 5.74 -12.39
C VAL A 238 6.83 7.12 -12.83
N GLY A 239 5.90 8.00 -13.17
CA GLY A 239 6.17 9.34 -13.72
C GLY A 239 6.19 9.41 -15.25
N SER A 240 6.07 8.28 -15.95
CA SER A 240 6.03 8.23 -17.43
C SER A 240 4.64 7.97 -17.99
N GLY A 241 3.64 7.86 -17.13
CA GLY A 241 2.24 7.62 -17.50
C GLY A 241 1.34 8.82 -17.29
N THR A 242 0.09 8.54 -16.93
CA THR A 242 -0.96 9.57 -16.81
C THR A 242 -1.45 9.79 -15.38
N ILE A 243 -1.01 8.98 -14.43
CA ILE A 243 -1.39 9.12 -13.03
C ILE A 243 -0.67 10.34 -12.44
N LYS A 244 -1.41 11.18 -11.73
CA LYS A 244 -0.88 12.39 -11.08
C LYS A 244 -0.05 12.04 -9.84
N ILE A 245 1.11 11.43 -10.04
CA ILE A 245 1.98 10.92 -8.96
C ILE A 245 2.25 11.95 -7.87
N PRO A 246 2.58 13.23 -8.16
CA PRO A 246 2.79 14.23 -7.10
C PRO A 246 1.55 14.46 -6.23
N GLU A 247 0.35 14.45 -6.82
CA GLU A 247 -0.92 14.61 -6.09
C GLU A 247 -1.19 13.37 -5.21
N VAL A 248 -0.91 12.18 -5.73
CA VAL A 248 -1.01 10.90 -5.00
C VAL A 248 -0.07 10.90 -3.78
N LEU A 249 1.20 11.27 -3.97
CA LEU A 249 2.18 11.33 -2.89
C LEU A 249 1.81 12.37 -1.83
N ALA A 250 1.29 13.53 -2.25
CA ALA A 250 0.81 14.56 -1.32
C ALA A 250 -0.39 14.07 -0.50
N ALA A 251 -1.35 13.37 -1.13
CA ALA A 251 -2.49 12.78 -0.45
C ALA A 251 -2.06 11.67 0.51
N ALA A 252 -1.16 10.77 0.08
CA ALA A 252 -0.62 9.70 0.90
C ALA A 252 0.09 10.23 2.15
N LYS A 253 0.91 11.26 1.98
CA LYS A 253 1.56 11.97 3.09
C LYS A 253 0.53 12.55 4.07
N HIS A 254 -0.51 13.20 3.54
CA HIS A 254 -1.56 13.82 4.37
C HIS A 254 -2.29 12.80 5.25
N ILE A 255 -2.56 11.60 4.73
CA ILE A 255 -3.24 10.53 5.49
C ILE A 255 -2.28 9.64 6.28
N GLY A 256 -0.97 9.89 6.21
CA GLY A 256 0.04 9.22 7.05
C GLY A 256 0.56 7.89 6.53
N VAL A 257 0.39 7.58 5.24
CA VAL A 257 1.03 6.41 4.61
C VAL A 257 2.55 6.56 4.68
N LYS A 258 3.24 5.48 5.04
CA LYS A 258 4.70 5.50 5.24
C LYS A 258 5.46 4.59 4.29
N ASN A 259 4.88 3.48 3.85
CA ASN A 259 5.55 2.50 3.00
C ASN A 259 4.95 2.51 1.60
N TYR A 260 5.81 2.57 0.61
CA TYR A 260 5.49 2.74 -0.81
C TYR A 260 6.26 1.70 -1.60
N PHE A 261 5.58 0.90 -2.43
CA PHE A 261 6.22 -0.10 -3.27
C PHE A 261 6.00 0.22 -4.73
N VAL A 262 7.10 0.37 -5.48
CA VAL A 262 7.05 0.39 -6.94
C VAL A 262 6.78 -1.02 -7.43
N GLU A 263 5.80 -1.16 -8.29
CA GLU A 263 5.52 -2.41 -8.99
C GLU A 263 5.20 -2.13 -10.47
N GLN A 264 5.64 -3.02 -11.34
CA GLN A 264 5.26 -3.01 -12.75
C GLN A 264 5.06 -4.45 -13.22
N ASP A 265 3.81 -4.85 -13.45
CA ASP A 265 3.46 -6.24 -13.77
C ASP A 265 4.01 -6.68 -15.13
N ARG A 266 4.19 -5.73 -16.04
CA ARG A 266 4.80 -5.92 -17.35
C ARG A 266 5.75 -4.78 -17.66
N THR A 267 7.00 -5.11 -17.95
CA THR A 267 8.03 -4.16 -18.37
C THR A 267 8.32 -4.32 -19.88
N PRO A 268 8.71 -3.25 -20.57
CA PRO A 268 9.03 -3.34 -21.99
C PRO A 268 10.31 -4.13 -22.29
N GLY A 269 11.13 -4.38 -21.26
CA GLY A 269 12.40 -5.09 -21.35
C GLY A 269 12.88 -5.55 -19.99
N ASP A 270 14.15 -5.32 -19.67
CA ASP A 270 14.72 -5.65 -18.37
C ASP A 270 14.00 -4.87 -17.25
N PRO A 271 13.36 -5.55 -16.28
CA PRO A 271 12.63 -4.90 -15.19
C PRO A 271 13.54 -4.02 -14.32
N LEU A 272 14.82 -4.30 -14.21
CA LEU A 272 15.76 -3.46 -13.47
C LEU A 272 15.97 -2.09 -14.11
N VAL A 273 15.83 -1.98 -15.43
CA VAL A 273 15.84 -0.69 -16.15
C VAL A 273 14.60 0.10 -15.78
N SER A 274 13.42 -0.48 -15.87
CA SER A 274 12.15 0.16 -15.49
C SER A 274 12.13 0.59 -14.01
N LEU A 275 12.65 -0.24 -13.11
CA LEU A 275 12.79 0.10 -11.70
C LEU A 275 13.72 1.30 -11.49
N ARG A 276 14.82 1.40 -12.25
CA ARG A 276 15.75 2.54 -12.18
C ARG A 276 15.10 3.84 -12.67
N GLU A 277 14.31 3.79 -13.73
CA GLU A 277 13.59 4.95 -14.24
C GLU A 277 12.54 5.44 -13.24
N SER A 278 11.75 4.53 -12.69
CA SER A 278 10.77 4.82 -11.64
C SER A 278 11.43 5.43 -10.39
N TYR A 279 12.55 4.85 -9.93
CA TYR A 279 13.30 5.39 -8.79
C TYR A 279 13.85 6.78 -9.07
N LYS A 280 14.44 7.00 -10.25
CA LYS A 280 14.98 8.32 -10.64
C LYS A 280 13.92 9.41 -10.57
N TYR A 281 12.70 9.12 -11.02
CA TYR A 281 11.59 10.06 -10.90
C TYR A 281 11.19 10.28 -9.44
N LEU A 282 10.98 9.19 -8.69
CA LEU A 282 10.47 9.25 -7.33
C LEU A 282 11.46 9.85 -6.34
N SER A 283 12.76 9.64 -6.51
CA SER A 283 13.79 10.15 -5.60
C SER A 283 13.76 11.67 -5.41
N GLY A 284 13.25 12.42 -6.39
CA GLY A 284 13.03 13.85 -6.28
C GLY A 284 11.86 14.28 -5.38
N HIS A 285 11.01 13.35 -4.98
CA HIS A 285 9.82 13.59 -4.16
C HIS A 285 9.96 13.12 -2.71
N PHE A 286 11.02 12.38 -2.38
CA PHE A 286 11.29 11.87 -1.05
C PHE A 286 12.48 12.60 -0.42
N ALA A 287 12.38 12.88 0.89
CA ALA A 287 13.50 13.41 1.63
C ALA A 287 14.58 12.33 1.86
N THR A 288 15.81 12.68 1.66
CA THR A 288 17.02 11.84 1.90
C THR A 288 17.27 11.64 3.39
#